data_9138aa123d01f394b1ab252082d553c8
#
_entry.id   9138aa123d01f394b1ab252082d553c8
#
_cell.length_a   1.000
_cell.length_b   1.000
_cell.length_c   1.000
_cell.angle_alpha   90.00
_cell.angle_beta   90.00
_cell.angle_gamma   90.00
#
_symmetry.space_group_name_H-M   'P 1'
#
loop_
_entity.id
_entity.type
_entity.pdbx_description
1 polymer ?
#
loop_
_entity_poly.entity_id
_entity_poly.type
_entity_poly.pdbx_seq_one_letter_code
_entity_poly.pdbx_strand_id
1 'polypeptide(L)'
;MKIPDIQLAGISRYRGELMGAAMLFVILFHVSLSRDDPFYGLRRCGNVGVDMFLFLSGVGLWFAWTKQPSVRTFYRRRLLRILPTWLLVAGVFYGADYLGQRRFSTDIIDLIGDVTVNWDFWLHDELTFWYVPAIMMLYLFAPHYMRLITRHPVYRWLPLLMVVWCVMVQWVLPIHRAVGHIEIFWSRVPIFFIGINMGRSVKEQRTLEGSALWVLLLAFAMTFGTSVYLEQVSHGRFPLFVERMLYIPFTVTGVLLLNHVFSRLPQCVNRCLRLVGALSLEVYLLHVQFVLLHIEPYRLGYWLTFLLTVAITLPLAWLLQTTLNYATRKIK
;
A
#
# COMPACT_ATOMS: atom_id res chain seq x y z
N MET A 1 -25.56 26.56 7.67
CA MET A 1 -24.09 26.64 7.64
C MET A 1 -23.63 26.00 6.32
N LYS A 2 -22.99 26.76 5.41
CA LYS A 2 -22.46 26.17 4.16
C LYS A 2 -21.27 25.27 4.50
N ILE A 3 -21.30 24.02 4.05
CA ILE A 3 -20.19 23.09 4.17
C ILE A 3 -19.10 23.57 3.21
N PRO A 4 -17.84 23.77 3.66
CA PRO A 4 -16.77 24.20 2.79
C PRO A 4 -16.43 23.12 1.76
N ASP A 5 -16.04 23.55 0.56
CA ASP A 5 -15.64 22.67 -0.53
C ASP A 5 -14.41 21.83 -0.16
N ILE A 6 -14.35 20.59 -0.66
CA ILE A 6 -13.25 19.68 -0.44
C ILE A 6 -12.17 19.93 -1.49
N GLN A 7 -11.02 20.44 -1.05
CA GLN A 7 -9.90 20.71 -1.93
C GLN A 7 -9.09 19.43 -2.21
N LEU A 8 -9.09 18.95 -3.45
CA LEU A 8 -8.31 17.77 -3.85
C LEU A 8 -6.80 18.00 -3.73
N ALA A 9 -6.33 19.23 -3.84
CA ALA A 9 -4.92 19.61 -3.61
C ALA A 9 -4.37 19.16 -2.25
N GLY A 10 -5.25 19.04 -1.25
CA GLY A 10 -4.90 18.52 0.08
C GLY A 10 -4.31 17.12 0.06
N ILE A 11 -4.71 16.25 -0.87
CA ILE A 11 -4.12 14.89 -1.01
C ILE A 11 -2.60 14.99 -1.27
N SER A 12 -2.16 15.95 -2.05
CA SER A 12 -0.74 16.22 -2.26
C SER A 12 -0.09 16.90 -1.05
N ARG A 13 -0.80 17.85 -0.44
CA ARG A 13 -0.33 18.61 0.73
C ARG A 13 -0.11 17.75 1.95
N TYR A 14 -1.06 16.85 2.25
CA TYR A 14 -1.04 15.93 3.41
C TYR A 14 -0.59 14.51 3.01
N ARG A 15 0.12 14.38 1.87
CA ARG A 15 0.53 13.06 1.38
C ARG A 15 1.39 12.30 2.38
N GLY A 16 2.28 12.97 3.10
CA GLY A 16 3.12 12.36 4.13
C GLY A 16 2.30 11.81 5.28
N GLU A 17 1.32 12.58 5.75
CA GLU A 17 0.40 12.21 6.81
C GLU A 17 -0.49 11.03 6.40
N LEU A 18 -1.03 11.06 5.17
CA LEU A 18 -1.81 9.95 4.61
C LEU A 18 -0.99 8.66 4.50
N MET A 19 0.27 8.76 4.07
CA MET A 19 1.20 7.62 4.06
C MET A 19 1.49 7.11 5.47
N GLY A 20 1.61 8.00 6.45
CA GLY A 20 1.79 7.64 7.87
C GLY A 20 0.58 6.91 8.44
N ALA A 21 -0.62 7.42 8.21
CA ALA A 21 -1.86 6.75 8.60
C ALA A 21 -1.99 5.37 7.94
N ALA A 22 -1.70 5.27 6.65
CA ALA A 22 -1.69 4.01 5.91
C ALA A 22 -0.73 2.98 6.54
N MET A 23 0.47 3.41 6.94
CA MET A 23 1.44 2.51 7.59
C MET A 23 0.95 2.03 8.96
N LEU A 24 0.36 2.91 9.76
CA LEU A 24 -0.22 2.51 11.04
C LEU A 24 -1.37 1.51 10.85
N PHE A 25 -2.23 1.69 9.84
CA PHE A 25 -3.27 0.71 9.51
C PHE A 25 -2.68 -0.65 9.12
N VAL A 26 -1.60 -0.67 8.34
CA VAL A 26 -0.89 -1.91 7.99
C VAL A 26 -0.32 -2.60 9.23
N ILE A 27 0.29 -1.87 10.17
CA ILE A 27 0.80 -2.47 11.41
C ILE A 27 -0.37 -3.01 12.26
N LEU A 28 -1.45 -2.24 12.44
CA LEU A 28 -2.66 -2.68 13.14
C LEU A 28 -3.24 -3.97 12.55
N PHE A 29 -3.25 -4.09 11.22
CA PHE A 29 -3.69 -5.30 10.52
C PHE A 29 -2.81 -6.51 10.84
N HIS A 30 -1.49 -6.36 10.95
CA HIS A 30 -0.58 -7.48 11.15
C HIS A 30 -0.55 -7.99 12.59
N VAL A 31 -0.78 -7.13 13.60
CA VAL A 31 -0.85 -7.58 15.00
C VAL A 31 -1.97 -8.60 15.17
N SER A 32 -1.66 -9.73 15.78
CA SER A 32 -2.62 -10.82 15.98
C SER A 32 -3.74 -10.42 16.95
N LEU A 33 -4.98 -10.76 16.58
CA LEU A 33 -6.17 -10.61 17.41
C LEU A 33 -7.02 -11.86 17.26
N SER A 34 -7.61 -12.37 18.34
CA SER A 34 -8.46 -13.55 18.28
C SER A 34 -9.62 -13.36 17.31
N ARG A 35 -9.99 -14.43 16.62
CA ARG A 35 -11.16 -14.43 15.73
C ARG A 35 -12.47 -14.10 16.47
N ASP A 36 -12.56 -14.48 17.74
CA ASP A 36 -13.74 -14.26 18.58
C ASP A 36 -13.81 -12.86 19.19
N ASP A 37 -12.77 -12.04 18.98
CA ASP A 37 -12.75 -10.67 19.46
C ASP A 37 -13.74 -9.80 18.67
N PRO A 38 -14.57 -8.97 19.34
CA PRO A 38 -15.54 -8.11 18.67
C PRO A 38 -14.94 -7.07 17.73
N PHE A 39 -13.63 -6.79 17.83
CA PHE A 39 -12.90 -5.87 16.97
C PHE A 39 -12.10 -6.57 15.85
N TYR A 40 -12.26 -7.87 15.68
CA TYR A 40 -11.53 -8.62 14.65
C TYR A 40 -11.76 -8.04 13.25
N GLY A 41 -13.00 -7.82 12.86
CA GLY A 41 -13.34 -7.25 11.54
C GLY A 41 -12.77 -5.84 11.35
N LEU A 42 -12.80 -5.02 12.40
CA LEU A 42 -12.20 -3.69 12.37
C LEU A 42 -10.68 -3.74 12.16
N ARG A 43 -9.98 -4.63 12.89
CA ARG A 43 -8.54 -4.87 12.71
C ARG A 43 -8.23 -5.27 11.27
N ARG A 44 -9.02 -6.17 10.69
CA ARG A 44 -8.86 -6.67 9.32
C ARG A 44 -8.95 -5.55 8.27
N CYS A 45 -9.84 -4.57 8.47
CA CYS A 45 -9.93 -3.39 7.62
C CYS A 45 -8.63 -2.57 7.54
N GLY A 46 -7.69 -2.73 8.48
CA GLY A 46 -6.37 -2.11 8.41
C GLY A 46 -5.59 -2.46 7.15
N ASN A 47 -5.92 -3.58 6.48
CA ASN A 47 -5.35 -3.96 5.18
C ASN A 47 -5.57 -2.89 4.09
N VAL A 48 -6.57 -2.02 4.21
CA VAL A 48 -6.79 -0.86 3.32
C VAL A 48 -5.58 0.08 3.25
N GLY A 49 -4.71 0.06 4.26
CA GLY A 49 -3.47 0.83 4.26
C GLY A 49 -2.59 0.54 3.04
N VAL A 50 -2.58 -0.69 2.54
CA VAL A 50 -1.85 -1.05 1.31
C VAL A 50 -2.46 -0.38 0.08
N ASP A 51 -3.78 -0.37 -0.02
CA ASP A 51 -4.50 0.29 -1.11
C ASP A 51 -4.29 1.82 -1.07
N MET A 52 -4.24 2.40 0.13
CA MET A 52 -3.87 3.81 0.31
C MET A 52 -2.45 4.09 -0.20
N PHE A 53 -1.46 3.23 0.08
CA PHE A 53 -0.12 3.37 -0.46
C PHE A 53 -0.10 3.36 -1.99
N LEU A 54 -0.80 2.42 -2.60
CA LEU A 54 -0.87 2.29 -4.05
C LEU A 54 -1.55 3.50 -4.70
N PHE A 55 -2.68 3.92 -4.15
CA PHE A 55 -3.40 5.11 -4.60
C PHE A 55 -2.53 6.38 -4.52
N LEU A 56 -1.92 6.64 -3.36
CA LEU A 56 -1.05 7.80 -3.13
C LEU A 56 0.24 7.74 -3.97
N SER A 57 0.75 6.54 -4.24
CA SER A 57 1.84 6.35 -5.19
C SER A 57 1.42 6.76 -6.59
N GLY A 58 0.26 6.29 -7.06
CA GLY A 58 -0.30 6.68 -8.36
C GLY A 58 -0.45 8.20 -8.51
N VAL A 59 -1.05 8.85 -7.50
CA VAL A 59 -1.16 10.33 -7.46
C VAL A 59 0.22 10.99 -7.58
N GLY A 60 1.19 10.55 -6.78
CA GLY A 60 2.55 11.11 -6.79
C GLY A 60 3.30 10.89 -8.10
N LEU A 61 3.04 9.78 -8.80
CA LEU A 61 3.67 9.50 -10.10
C LEU A 61 3.21 10.47 -11.18
N TRP A 62 1.93 10.85 -11.18
CA TRP A 62 1.42 11.86 -12.10
C TRP A 62 2.15 13.20 -11.97
N PHE A 63 2.41 13.66 -10.74
CA PHE A 63 3.17 14.89 -10.51
C PHE A 63 4.61 14.77 -11.03
N ALA A 64 5.28 13.66 -10.75
CA ALA A 64 6.65 13.44 -11.21
C ALA A 64 6.74 13.37 -12.75
N TRP A 65 5.80 12.67 -13.37
CA TRP A 65 5.73 12.50 -14.82
C TRP A 65 5.47 13.82 -15.55
N THR A 66 4.48 14.59 -15.09
CA THR A 66 4.13 15.87 -15.72
C THR A 66 5.20 16.95 -15.54
N LYS A 67 6.10 16.81 -14.54
CA LYS A 67 7.26 17.69 -14.39
C LYS A 67 8.38 17.32 -15.36
N GLN A 68 8.61 16.02 -15.59
CA GLN A 68 9.67 15.50 -16.46
C GLN A 68 9.23 14.18 -17.10
N PRO A 69 8.60 14.20 -18.29
CA PRO A 69 8.05 13.02 -18.95
C PRO A 69 9.14 12.17 -19.65
N SER A 70 10.10 11.68 -18.86
CA SER A 70 11.21 10.83 -19.34
C SER A 70 11.13 9.46 -18.68
N VAL A 71 10.98 8.40 -19.46
CA VAL A 71 10.91 7.01 -19.00
C VAL A 71 12.20 6.62 -18.27
N ARG A 72 13.37 6.98 -18.83
CA ARG A 72 14.67 6.69 -18.21
C ARG A 72 14.80 7.34 -16.84
N THR A 73 14.45 8.62 -16.73
CA THR A 73 14.48 9.36 -15.47
C THR A 73 13.48 8.82 -14.47
N PHE A 74 12.30 8.41 -14.95
CA PHE A 74 11.27 7.79 -14.13
C PHE A 74 11.78 6.51 -13.47
N TYR A 75 12.27 5.54 -14.26
CA TYR A 75 12.77 4.27 -13.71
C TYR A 75 13.96 4.49 -12.80
N ARG A 76 14.96 5.28 -13.21
CA ARG A 76 16.12 5.57 -12.35
C ARG A 76 15.69 6.06 -10.98
N ARG A 77 14.78 7.03 -10.91
CA ARG A 77 14.31 7.59 -9.61
C ARG A 77 13.54 6.56 -8.78
N ARG A 78 12.75 5.68 -9.41
CA ARG A 78 11.99 4.65 -8.67
C ARG A 78 12.90 3.53 -8.18
N LEU A 79 13.76 3.04 -9.01
CA LEU A 79 14.74 2.01 -8.65
C LEU A 79 15.67 2.49 -7.53
N LEU A 80 16.27 3.68 -7.65
CA LEU A 80 17.15 4.24 -6.62
C LEU A 80 16.43 4.51 -5.29
N ARG A 81 15.12 4.61 -5.28
CA ARG A 81 14.35 4.77 -4.04
C ARG A 81 14.09 3.44 -3.32
N ILE A 82 13.83 2.37 -4.08
CA ILE A 82 13.37 1.10 -3.53
C ILE A 82 14.51 0.10 -3.41
N LEU A 83 15.28 -0.11 -4.48
CA LEU A 83 16.26 -1.19 -4.58
C LEU A 83 17.32 -1.17 -3.46
N PRO A 84 17.93 -0.05 -3.05
CA PRO A 84 18.95 -0.11 -2.02
C PRO A 84 18.42 -0.66 -0.70
N THR A 85 17.23 -0.22 -0.27
CA THR A 85 16.59 -0.70 0.95
C THR A 85 16.14 -2.15 0.79
N TRP A 86 15.53 -2.47 -0.35
CA TRP A 86 15.05 -3.81 -0.66
C TRP A 86 16.19 -4.84 -0.66
N LEU A 87 17.23 -4.63 -1.47
CA LEU A 87 18.33 -5.58 -1.60
C LEU A 87 19.06 -5.83 -0.27
N LEU A 88 19.21 -4.79 0.57
CA LEU A 88 19.81 -4.96 1.88
C LEU A 88 18.91 -5.81 2.80
N VAL A 89 17.63 -5.47 2.91
CA VAL A 89 16.72 -6.17 3.83
C VAL A 89 16.43 -7.60 3.33
N ALA A 90 16.15 -7.77 2.04
CA ALA A 90 15.94 -9.09 1.45
C ALA A 90 17.21 -9.94 1.51
N GLY A 91 18.39 -9.37 1.22
CA GLY A 91 19.66 -10.07 1.32
C GLY A 91 19.96 -10.57 2.73
N VAL A 92 19.65 -9.76 3.76
CA VAL A 92 19.78 -10.19 5.17
C VAL A 92 18.76 -11.27 5.51
N PHE A 93 17.50 -11.08 5.15
CA PHE A 93 16.42 -12.02 5.50
C PHE A 93 16.58 -13.37 4.79
N TYR A 94 16.60 -13.38 3.46
CA TYR A 94 16.72 -14.61 2.69
C TYR A 94 18.10 -15.24 2.80
N GLY A 95 19.17 -14.44 2.95
CA GLY A 95 20.51 -14.94 3.22
C GLY A 95 20.62 -15.65 4.57
N ALA A 96 20.01 -15.13 5.62
CA ALA A 96 19.96 -15.78 6.93
C ALA A 96 19.13 -17.08 6.87
N ASP A 97 18.00 -17.09 6.15
CA ASP A 97 17.19 -18.29 5.93
C ASP A 97 17.97 -19.38 5.17
N TYR A 98 18.66 -19.00 4.10
CA TYR A 98 19.48 -19.92 3.30
C TYR A 98 20.61 -20.57 4.10
N LEU A 99 21.27 -19.81 4.97
CA LEU A 99 22.35 -20.31 5.83
C LEU A 99 21.82 -21.15 7.02
N GLY A 100 20.55 -20.95 7.40
CA GLY A 100 19.92 -21.59 8.55
C GLY A 100 18.88 -22.65 8.18
N GLN A 101 17.61 -22.24 8.12
CA GLN A 101 16.47 -23.15 8.01
C GLN A 101 16.14 -23.59 6.58
N ARG A 102 16.51 -22.82 5.57
CA ARG A 102 16.18 -23.01 4.15
C ARG A 102 14.67 -23.19 3.89
N ARG A 103 13.88 -22.41 4.60
CA ARG A 103 12.43 -22.46 4.51
C ARG A 103 11.92 -21.75 3.25
N PHE A 104 12.54 -20.63 2.89
CA PHE A 104 12.21 -19.82 1.72
C PHE A 104 13.20 -20.10 0.60
N SER A 105 14.48 -19.87 0.80
CA SER A 105 15.51 -20.06 -0.22
C SER A 105 16.20 -21.42 -0.08
N THR A 106 15.82 -22.38 -0.91
CA THR A 106 16.28 -23.77 -0.83
C THR A 106 17.65 -23.98 -1.44
N ASP A 107 17.98 -23.25 -2.50
CA ASP A 107 19.28 -23.27 -3.17
C ASP A 107 19.78 -21.85 -3.52
N ILE A 108 20.95 -21.72 -4.15
CA ILE A 108 21.56 -20.44 -4.46
C ILE A 108 20.82 -19.68 -5.57
N ILE A 109 20.17 -20.39 -6.49
CA ILE A 109 19.40 -19.78 -7.57
C ILE A 109 18.12 -19.20 -7.00
N ASP A 110 17.50 -19.94 -6.11
CA ASP A 110 16.32 -19.55 -5.34
C ASP A 110 16.62 -18.30 -4.52
N LEU A 111 17.72 -18.30 -3.75
CA LEU A 111 18.16 -17.12 -3.00
C LEU A 111 18.34 -15.89 -3.90
N ILE A 112 18.97 -16.03 -5.07
CA ILE A 112 19.16 -14.92 -6.02
C ILE A 112 17.80 -14.43 -6.54
N GLY A 113 16.89 -15.33 -6.85
CA GLY A 113 15.52 -15.00 -7.29
C GLY A 113 14.74 -14.20 -6.24
N ASP A 114 14.78 -14.66 -4.99
CA ASP A 114 14.10 -14.00 -3.88
C ASP A 114 14.68 -12.61 -3.57
N VAL A 115 16.00 -12.52 -3.49
CA VAL A 115 16.66 -11.24 -3.20
C VAL A 115 16.47 -10.23 -4.33
N THR A 116 16.43 -10.65 -5.60
CA THR A 116 16.34 -9.72 -6.73
C THR A 116 14.91 -9.30 -7.04
N VAL A 117 13.99 -10.26 -7.16
CA VAL A 117 12.61 -10.01 -7.63
C VAL A 117 11.52 -10.59 -6.73
N ASN A 118 11.90 -11.23 -5.62
CA ASN A 118 10.99 -11.99 -4.75
C ASN A 118 10.15 -12.96 -5.58
N TRP A 119 10.81 -13.88 -6.25
CA TRP A 119 10.13 -14.73 -7.22
C TRP A 119 9.17 -15.74 -6.57
N ASP A 120 9.36 -16.09 -5.29
CA ASP A 120 8.43 -16.91 -4.53
C ASP A 120 7.04 -16.28 -4.44
N PHE A 121 6.96 -14.95 -4.35
CA PHE A 121 5.68 -14.25 -4.49
C PHE A 121 5.02 -14.51 -5.85
N TRP A 122 5.81 -14.49 -6.94
CA TRP A 122 5.27 -14.66 -8.29
C TRP A 122 4.95 -16.10 -8.66
N LEU A 123 5.63 -17.07 -8.06
CA LEU A 123 5.55 -18.48 -8.45
C LEU A 123 4.82 -19.35 -7.43
N HIS A 124 4.93 -19.05 -6.13
CA HIS A 124 4.53 -19.95 -5.04
C HIS A 124 3.52 -19.35 -4.04
N ASP A 125 2.93 -18.18 -4.31
CA ASP A 125 1.99 -17.48 -3.42
C ASP A 125 2.59 -17.13 -2.04
N GLU A 126 3.91 -16.92 -1.96
CA GLU A 126 4.56 -16.50 -0.72
C GLU A 126 4.36 -15.00 -0.49
N LEU A 127 3.72 -14.63 0.61
CA LEU A 127 3.33 -13.24 0.88
C LEU A 127 4.40 -12.44 1.64
N THR A 128 5.56 -13.02 1.92
CA THR A 128 6.66 -12.30 2.56
C THR A 128 7.15 -11.19 1.63
N PHE A 129 7.08 -9.94 2.12
CA PHE A 129 7.45 -8.73 1.38
C PHE A 129 6.74 -8.50 0.03
N TRP A 130 5.62 -9.17 -0.24
CA TRP A 130 4.89 -9.16 -1.52
C TRP A 130 4.63 -7.77 -2.13
N TYR A 131 4.47 -6.74 -1.29
CA TYR A 131 4.19 -5.38 -1.76
C TYR A 131 5.32 -4.79 -2.61
N VAL A 132 6.59 -5.13 -2.31
CA VAL A 132 7.74 -4.57 -3.05
C VAL A 132 7.77 -5.05 -4.50
N PRO A 133 7.75 -6.36 -4.81
CA PRO A 133 7.68 -6.81 -6.20
C PRO A 133 6.39 -6.33 -6.87
N ALA A 134 5.25 -6.29 -6.17
CA ALA A 134 4.00 -5.79 -6.71
C ALA A 134 4.07 -4.31 -7.14
N ILE A 135 4.58 -3.42 -6.30
CA ILE A 135 4.71 -2.00 -6.66
C ILE A 135 5.76 -1.76 -7.76
N MET A 136 6.83 -2.55 -7.80
CA MET A 136 7.82 -2.48 -8.86
C MET A 136 7.23 -2.88 -10.21
N MET A 137 6.41 -3.94 -10.24
CA MET A 137 5.67 -4.34 -11.44
C MET A 137 4.71 -3.24 -11.91
N LEU A 138 3.96 -2.62 -10.99
CA LEU A 138 3.09 -1.50 -11.32
C LEU A 138 3.86 -0.29 -11.87
N TYR A 139 5.05 -0.02 -11.34
CA TYR A 139 5.92 1.05 -11.87
C TYR A 139 6.41 0.76 -13.28
N LEU A 140 6.57 -0.51 -13.68
CA LEU A 140 6.95 -0.87 -15.05
C LEU A 140 5.90 -0.36 -16.06
N PHE A 141 4.62 -0.46 -15.73
CA PHE A 141 3.53 -0.05 -16.61
C PHE A 141 3.13 1.43 -16.47
N ALA A 142 3.41 2.07 -15.33
CA ALA A 142 2.95 3.42 -15.02
C ALA A 142 3.32 4.49 -16.07
N PRO A 143 4.57 4.62 -16.57
CA PRO A 143 4.90 5.65 -17.55
C PRO A 143 4.20 5.44 -18.89
N HIS A 144 3.97 4.19 -19.28
CA HIS A 144 3.25 3.85 -20.52
C HIS A 144 1.77 4.25 -20.38
N TYR A 145 1.14 3.92 -19.26
CA TYR A 145 -0.22 4.32 -18.97
C TYR A 145 -0.38 5.85 -18.91
N MET A 146 0.51 6.56 -18.21
CA MET A 146 0.47 8.03 -18.13
C MET A 146 0.63 8.67 -19.52
N ARG A 147 1.49 8.13 -20.37
CA ARG A 147 1.63 8.58 -21.77
C ARG A 147 0.35 8.33 -22.56
N LEU A 148 -0.25 7.14 -22.39
CA LEU A 148 -1.48 6.76 -23.09
C LEU A 148 -2.63 7.68 -22.75
N ILE A 149 -2.93 7.90 -21.45
CA ILE A 149 -4.05 8.75 -21.01
C ILE A 149 -3.83 10.25 -21.27
N THR A 150 -2.58 10.65 -21.50
CA THR A 150 -2.25 12.02 -21.90
C THR A 150 -2.60 12.25 -23.37
N ARG A 151 -2.31 11.27 -24.24
CA ARG A 151 -2.59 11.33 -25.67
C ARG A 151 -4.07 11.06 -25.97
N HIS A 152 -4.64 10.09 -25.28
CA HIS A 152 -6.00 9.58 -25.50
C HIS A 152 -6.76 9.50 -24.17
N PRO A 153 -7.46 10.57 -23.76
CA PRO A 153 -8.14 10.63 -22.44
C PRO A 153 -9.18 9.54 -22.19
N VAL A 154 -9.73 8.93 -23.24
CA VAL A 154 -10.69 7.83 -23.13
C VAL A 154 -10.13 6.63 -22.35
N TYR A 155 -8.81 6.38 -22.44
CA TYR A 155 -8.18 5.26 -21.72
C TYR A 155 -8.09 5.46 -20.20
N ARG A 156 -8.61 6.55 -19.65
CA ARG A 156 -8.81 6.70 -18.20
C ARG A 156 -9.86 5.75 -17.63
N TRP A 157 -10.67 5.13 -18.50
CA TRP A 157 -11.62 4.10 -18.12
C TRP A 157 -10.99 2.70 -17.99
N LEU A 158 -9.73 2.51 -18.36
CA LEU A 158 -9.03 1.23 -18.21
C LEU A 158 -9.09 0.62 -16.81
N PRO A 159 -9.06 1.37 -15.68
CA PRO A 159 -9.25 0.78 -14.36
C PRO A 159 -10.54 -0.02 -14.20
N LEU A 160 -11.63 0.31 -14.91
CA LEU A 160 -12.85 -0.50 -14.93
C LEU A 160 -12.61 -1.86 -15.61
N LEU A 161 -11.87 -1.89 -16.71
CA LEU A 161 -11.48 -3.15 -17.36
C LEU A 161 -10.54 -3.97 -16.47
N MET A 162 -9.68 -3.30 -15.67
CA MET A 162 -8.84 -3.98 -14.68
C MET A 162 -9.68 -4.63 -13.57
N VAL A 163 -10.79 -3.99 -13.14
CA VAL A 163 -11.76 -4.62 -12.22
C VAL A 163 -12.40 -5.84 -12.86
N VAL A 164 -12.82 -5.74 -14.14
CA VAL A 164 -13.36 -6.90 -14.89
C VAL A 164 -12.34 -8.03 -14.95
N TRP A 165 -11.06 -7.72 -15.20
CA TRP A 165 -9.99 -8.71 -15.16
C TRP A 165 -9.88 -9.38 -13.78
N CYS A 166 -9.96 -8.62 -12.67
CA CYS A 166 -9.97 -9.20 -11.33
C CYS A 166 -11.13 -10.18 -11.12
N VAL A 167 -12.31 -9.83 -11.63
CA VAL A 167 -13.49 -10.72 -11.62
C VAL A 167 -13.20 -12.00 -12.41
N MET A 168 -12.59 -11.89 -13.60
CA MET A 168 -12.20 -13.05 -14.41
C MET A 168 -11.16 -13.92 -13.70
N VAL A 169 -10.14 -13.33 -13.11
CA VAL A 169 -9.13 -14.06 -12.31
C VAL A 169 -9.79 -14.87 -11.19
N GLN A 170 -10.84 -14.35 -10.56
CA GLN A 170 -11.51 -15.03 -9.45
C GLN A 170 -12.40 -16.17 -9.92
N TRP A 171 -13.19 -16.01 -11.01
CA TRP A 171 -14.27 -16.93 -11.35
C TRP A 171 -14.10 -17.70 -12.68
N VAL A 172 -13.18 -17.30 -13.55
CA VAL A 172 -12.90 -18.04 -14.78
C VAL A 172 -11.83 -19.09 -14.51
N LEU A 173 -12.23 -20.36 -14.36
CA LEU A 173 -11.38 -21.45 -13.90
C LEU A 173 -10.02 -21.59 -14.62
N PRO A 174 -9.91 -21.51 -15.97
CA PRO A 174 -8.61 -21.56 -16.63
C PRO A 174 -7.69 -20.39 -16.23
N ILE A 175 -8.24 -19.18 -16.08
CA ILE A 175 -7.48 -17.97 -15.68
C ILE A 175 -7.08 -18.10 -14.20
N HIS A 176 -8.02 -18.52 -13.35
CA HIS A 176 -7.77 -18.74 -11.92
C HIS A 176 -6.62 -19.73 -11.68
N ARG A 177 -6.60 -20.85 -12.40
CA ARG A 177 -5.52 -21.84 -12.31
C ARG A 177 -4.16 -21.29 -12.76
N ALA A 178 -4.15 -20.37 -13.72
CA ALA A 178 -2.92 -19.81 -14.25
C ALA A 178 -2.34 -18.68 -13.37
N VAL A 179 -3.19 -17.77 -12.84
CA VAL A 179 -2.74 -16.54 -12.18
C VAL A 179 -3.49 -16.21 -10.90
N GLY A 180 -4.33 -17.10 -10.39
CA GLY A 180 -5.10 -16.89 -9.15
C GLY A 180 -4.25 -16.86 -7.90
N HIS A 181 -3.08 -17.52 -7.90
CA HIS A 181 -2.13 -17.49 -6.79
C HIS A 181 -1.62 -16.08 -6.48
N ILE A 182 -1.56 -15.18 -7.48
CA ILE A 182 -1.25 -13.75 -7.28
C ILE A 182 -2.51 -12.85 -7.29
N GLU A 183 -3.67 -13.36 -6.86
CA GLU A 183 -4.92 -12.58 -6.78
C GLU A 183 -4.73 -11.29 -5.95
N ILE A 184 -3.93 -11.36 -4.90
CA ILE A 184 -3.58 -10.20 -4.07
C ILE A 184 -2.94 -9.05 -4.88
N PHE A 185 -2.18 -9.34 -5.92
CA PHE A 185 -1.63 -8.35 -6.84
C PHE A 185 -2.72 -7.81 -7.77
N TRP A 186 -3.46 -8.70 -8.45
CA TRP A 186 -4.48 -8.29 -9.42
C TRP A 186 -5.52 -7.38 -8.82
N SER A 187 -6.03 -7.72 -7.64
CA SER A 187 -7.07 -6.94 -6.95
C SER A 187 -6.63 -5.51 -6.59
N ARG A 188 -5.33 -5.23 -6.58
CA ARG A 188 -4.78 -3.91 -6.26
C ARG A 188 -4.32 -3.10 -7.47
N VAL A 189 -4.30 -3.71 -8.66
CA VAL A 189 -3.99 -2.99 -9.90
C VAL A 189 -4.94 -1.81 -10.13
N PRO A 190 -6.29 -1.96 -10.01
CA PRO A 190 -7.21 -0.86 -10.30
C PRO A 190 -6.97 0.39 -9.44
N ILE A 191 -6.77 0.23 -8.13
CA ILE A 191 -6.63 1.38 -7.20
C ILE A 191 -5.37 2.20 -7.49
N PHE A 192 -4.28 1.56 -7.92
CA PHE A 192 -3.05 2.26 -8.33
C PHE A 192 -3.29 3.15 -9.56
N PHE A 193 -3.96 2.64 -10.60
CA PHE A 193 -4.25 3.39 -11.82
C PHE A 193 -5.34 4.45 -11.61
N ILE A 194 -6.32 4.21 -10.72
CA ILE A 194 -7.25 5.24 -10.24
C ILE A 194 -6.47 6.38 -9.57
N GLY A 195 -5.45 6.07 -8.76
CA GLY A 195 -4.55 7.06 -8.17
C GLY A 195 -3.85 7.92 -9.23
N ILE A 196 -3.33 7.33 -10.31
CA ILE A 196 -2.73 8.07 -11.43
C ILE A 196 -3.76 9.01 -12.08
N ASN A 197 -4.98 8.53 -12.32
CA ASN A 197 -6.06 9.35 -12.89
C ASN A 197 -6.44 10.51 -11.98
N MET A 198 -6.54 10.27 -10.67
CA MET A 198 -6.83 11.32 -9.68
C MET A 198 -5.71 12.35 -9.60
N GLY A 199 -4.46 11.96 -9.86
CA GLY A 199 -3.29 12.83 -9.82
C GLY A 199 -3.43 14.08 -10.69
N ARG A 200 -4.16 14.01 -11.81
CA ARG A 200 -4.48 15.19 -12.64
C ARG A 200 -5.37 16.17 -11.89
N SER A 201 -6.50 15.71 -11.35
CA SER A 201 -7.45 16.57 -10.63
C SER A 201 -6.83 17.21 -9.38
N VAL A 202 -5.97 16.44 -8.68
CA VAL A 202 -5.19 16.93 -7.53
C VAL A 202 -4.21 18.04 -7.97
N LYS A 203 -3.50 17.87 -9.08
CA LYS A 203 -2.55 18.85 -9.61
C LYS A 203 -3.24 20.10 -10.14
N GLU A 204 -4.41 19.96 -10.77
CA GLU A 204 -5.26 21.05 -11.24
C GLU A 204 -6.00 21.76 -10.09
N GLN A 205 -5.79 21.33 -8.84
CA GLN A 205 -6.40 21.88 -7.62
C GLN A 205 -7.93 21.91 -7.67
N ARG A 206 -8.53 20.90 -8.31
CA ARG A 206 -10.00 20.81 -8.39
C ARG A 206 -10.60 20.70 -7.00
N THR A 207 -11.81 21.22 -6.87
CA THR A 207 -12.63 21.13 -5.66
C THR A 207 -13.85 20.26 -5.92
N LEU A 208 -14.34 19.62 -4.87
CA LEU A 208 -15.66 19.00 -4.83
C LEU A 208 -16.56 19.91 -4.00
N GLU A 209 -17.78 20.13 -4.46
CA GLU A 209 -18.77 20.93 -3.72
C GLU A 209 -18.95 20.38 -2.29
N GLY A 210 -19.23 21.26 -1.33
CA GLY A 210 -19.42 20.85 0.06
C GLY A 210 -20.53 19.81 0.25
N SER A 211 -21.54 19.81 -0.63
CA SER A 211 -22.59 18.76 -0.69
C SER A 211 -22.04 17.35 -0.91
N ALA A 212 -20.92 17.21 -1.64
CA ALA A 212 -20.27 15.92 -1.89
C ALA A 212 -19.76 15.26 -0.61
N LEU A 213 -19.56 16.03 0.49
CA LEU A 213 -19.15 15.44 1.78
C LEU A 213 -20.14 14.38 2.27
N TRP A 214 -21.44 14.62 2.11
CA TRP A 214 -22.45 13.64 2.52
C TRP A 214 -22.39 12.36 1.69
N VAL A 215 -22.17 12.50 0.38
CA VAL A 215 -21.99 11.33 -0.51
C VAL A 215 -20.75 10.56 -0.13
N LEU A 216 -19.63 11.25 0.17
CA LEU A 216 -18.39 10.60 0.60
C LEU A 216 -18.53 9.91 1.95
N LEU A 217 -19.20 10.53 2.92
CA LEU A 217 -19.48 9.93 4.22
C LEU A 217 -20.35 8.69 4.09
N LEU A 218 -21.42 8.75 3.28
CA LEU A 218 -22.30 7.62 3.04
C LEU A 218 -21.55 6.48 2.34
N ALA A 219 -20.83 6.76 1.26
CA ALA A 219 -20.06 5.77 0.54
C ALA A 219 -18.95 5.14 1.40
N PHE A 220 -18.27 5.95 2.22
CA PHE A 220 -17.31 5.46 3.20
C PHE A 220 -17.97 4.57 4.25
N ALA A 221 -19.08 5.01 4.85
CA ALA A 221 -19.78 4.25 5.88
C ALA A 221 -20.30 2.90 5.33
N MET A 222 -20.84 2.90 4.12
CA MET A 222 -21.31 1.67 3.45
C MET A 222 -20.13 0.72 3.18
N THR A 223 -19.06 1.18 2.55
CA THR A 223 -17.94 0.31 2.18
C THR A 223 -17.15 -0.17 3.39
N PHE A 224 -16.89 0.71 4.36
CA PHE A 224 -16.26 0.36 5.64
C PHE A 224 -17.13 -0.61 6.43
N GLY A 225 -18.41 -0.29 6.64
CA GLY A 225 -19.34 -1.14 7.39
C GLY A 225 -19.51 -2.52 6.75
N THR A 226 -19.61 -2.59 5.42
CA THR A 226 -19.65 -3.87 4.70
C THR A 226 -18.36 -4.66 4.86
N SER A 227 -17.18 -4.01 4.78
CA SER A 227 -15.90 -4.68 4.98
C SER A 227 -15.76 -5.23 6.40
N VAL A 228 -16.15 -4.46 7.43
CA VAL A 228 -16.18 -4.93 8.82
C VAL A 228 -17.14 -6.11 8.97
N TYR A 229 -18.34 -6.03 8.39
CA TYR A 229 -19.34 -7.11 8.45
C TYR A 229 -18.84 -8.40 7.78
N LEU A 230 -18.25 -8.30 6.60
CA LEU A 230 -17.71 -9.45 5.87
C LEU A 230 -16.64 -10.17 6.69
N GLU A 231 -15.72 -9.43 7.30
CA GLU A 231 -14.65 -10.01 8.10
C GLU A 231 -15.13 -10.47 9.49
N GLN A 232 -16.04 -9.76 10.14
CA GLN A 232 -16.52 -10.11 11.48
C GLN A 232 -17.52 -11.25 11.47
N VAL A 233 -18.52 -11.19 10.58
CA VAL A 233 -19.69 -12.07 10.60
C VAL A 233 -19.60 -13.15 9.52
N SER A 234 -19.14 -12.80 8.32
CA SER A 234 -19.16 -13.66 7.13
C SER A 234 -17.78 -14.16 6.73
N HIS A 235 -16.79 -14.09 7.62
CA HIS A 235 -15.42 -14.51 7.33
C HIS A 235 -15.34 -15.93 6.76
N GLY A 236 -14.66 -16.08 5.64
CA GLY A 236 -14.49 -17.35 4.93
C GLY A 236 -15.72 -17.79 4.10
N ARG A 237 -16.87 -17.09 4.15
CA ARG A 237 -18.03 -17.39 3.28
C ARG A 237 -17.84 -16.87 1.87
N PHE A 238 -17.07 -15.80 1.71
CA PHE A 238 -16.77 -15.19 0.42
C PHE A 238 -15.26 -15.20 0.18
N PRO A 239 -14.83 -15.27 -1.08
CA PRO A 239 -13.43 -15.08 -1.41
C PRO A 239 -12.94 -13.69 -0.95
N LEU A 240 -11.69 -13.58 -0.49
CA LEU A 240 -11.06 -12.31 -0.10
C LEU A 240 -11.11 -11.25 -1.21
N PHE A 241 -11.21 -11.68 -2.45
CA PHE A 241 -11.45 -10.82 -3.60
C PHE A 241 -12.61 -9.85 -3.41
N VAL A 242 -13.76 -10.30 -2.86
CA VAL A 242 -14.95 -9.45 -2.67
C VAL A 242 -14.63 -8.27 -1.76
N GLU A 243 -13.93 -8.53 -0.68
CA GLU A 243 -13.50 -7.50 0.26
C GLU A 243 -12.48 -6.54 -0.37
N ARG A 244 -11.51 -7.08 -1.14
CA ARG A 244 -10.50 -6.29 -1.84
C ARG A 244 -11.11 -5.36 -2.89
N MET A 245 -12.20 -5.75 -3.54
CA MET A 245 -12.93 -4.86 -4.44
C MET A 245 -13.65 -3.72 -3.68
N LEU A 246 -14.14 -3.97 -2.47
CA LEU A 246 -14.70 -2.92 -1.60
C LEU A 246 -13.64 -1.94 -1.12
N TYR A 247 -12.37 -2.36 -0.98
CA TYR A 247 -11.27 -1.46 -0.62
C TYR A 247 -11.03 -0.37 -1.65
N ILE A 248 -11.42 -0.53 -2.91
CA ILE A 248 -11.26 0.51 -3.93
C ILE A 248 -12.04 1.78 -3.56
N PRO A 249 -13.40 1.77 -3.46
CA PRO A 249 -14.15 2.94 -3.04
C PRO A 249 -13.87 3.33 -1.57
N PHE A 250 -13.61 2.37 -0.68
CA PHE A 250 -13.21 2.64 0.69
C PHE A 250 -11.93 3.48 0.76
N THR A 251 -10.90 3.14 -0.02
CA THR A 251 -9.63 3.89 -0.09
C THR A 251 -9.84 5.31 -0.60
N VAL A 252 -10.56 5.47 -1.72
CA VAL A 252 -10.77 6.79 -2.32
C VAL A 252 -11.53 7.70 -1.36
N THR A 253 -12.65 7.23 -0.81
CA THR A 253 -13.46 8.01 0.14
C THR A 253 -12.71 8.27 1.44
N GLY A 254 -12.01 7.25 1.98
CA GLY A 254 -11.20 7.36 3.20
C GLY A 254 -10.06 8.38 3.05
N VAL A 255 -9.33 8.37 1.94
CA VAL A 255 -8.27 9.37 1.67
C VAL A 255 -8.84 10.78 1.58
N LEU A 256 -9.98 10.97 0.93
CA LEU A 256 -10.65 12.28 0.84
C LEU A 256 -11.12 12.78 2.20
N LEU A 257 -11.70 11.90 3.03
CA LEU A 257 -12.14 12.24 4.39
C LEU A 257 -10.95 12.52 5.31
N LEU A 258 -9.90 11.69 5.29
CA LEU A 258 -8.67 11.92 6.06
C LEU A 258 -7.99 13.24 5.68
N ASN A 259 -7.95 13.57 4.38
CA ASN A 259 -7.46 14.86 3.93
C ASN A 259 -8.21 16.04 4.58
N HIS A 260 -9.54 15.94 4.69
CA HIS A 260 -10.36 16.93 5.36
C HIS A 260 -10.08 16.99 6.87
N VAL A 261 -9.88 15.84 7.51
CA VAL A 261 -9.53 15.74 8.94
C VAL A 261 -8.15 16.35 9.19
N PHE A 262 -7.12 16.00 8.42
CA PHE A 262 -5.76 16.49 8.64
C PHE A 262 -5.61 17.98 8.51
N SER A 263 -6.50 18.65 7.76
CA SER A 263 -6.54 20.11 7.69
C SER A 263 -6.92 20.77 9.01
N ARG A 264 -7.51 20.01 9.95
CA ARG A 264 -8.01 20.49 11.25
C ARG A 264 -7.22 19.93 12.45
N LEU A 265 -6.35 18.95 12.22
CA LEU A 265 -5.57 18.35 13.31
C LEU A 265 -4.43 19.26 13.78
N PRO A 266 -4.04 19.16 15.07
CA PRO A 266 -2.86 19.85 15.58
C PRO A 266 -1.60 19.51 14.79
N GLN A 267 -0.69 20.49 14.66
CA GLN A 267 0.55 20.31 13.90
C GLN A 267 1.46 19.20 14.43
N CYS A 268 1.42 18.93 15.76
CA CYS A 268 2.20 17.84 16.36
C CYS A 268 1.76 16.48 15.82
N VAL A 269 0.45 16.22 15.73
CA VAL A 269 -0.09 14.97 15.17
C VAL A 269 0.29 14.81 13.70
N ASN A 270 0.08 15.87 12.91
CA ASN A 270 0.48 15.88 11.50
C ASN A 270 1.99 15.64 11.33
N ARG A 271 2.84 16.21 12.20
CA ARG A 271 4.29 15.99 12.17
C ARG A 271 4.66 14.53 12.46
N CYS A 272 4.02 13.91 13.48
CA CYS A 272 4.23 12.50 13.81
C CYS A 272 3.83 11.59 12.63
N LEU A 273 2.65 11.79 12.06
CA LEU A 273 2.19 11.01 10.90
C LEU A 273 3.11 11.18 9.70
N ARG A 274 3.59 12.39 9.44
CA ARG A 274 4.52 12.68 8.35
C ARG A 274 5.86 11.97 8.54
N LEU A 275 6.35 11.86 9.77
CA LEU A 275 7.55 11.09 10.10
C LEU A 275 7.36 9.61 9.76
N VAL A 276 6.27 9.00 10.25
CA VAL A 276 5.94 7.60 9.92
C VAL A 276 5.82 7.41 8.40
N GLY A 277 5.16 8.33 7.71
CA GLY A 277 5.01 8.28 6.25
C GLY A 277 6.31 8.41 5.47
N ALA A 278 7.28 9.20 5.99
CA ALA A 278 8.60 9.34 5.38
C ALA A 278 9.44 8.06 5.48
N LEU A 279 9.20 7.24 6.51
CA LEU A 279 9.88 5.97 6.79
C LEU A 279 9.07 4.75 6.32
N SER A 280 7.97 4.94 5.60
CA SER A 280 6.98 3.88 5.34
C SER A 280 7.54 2.65 4.62
N LEU A 281 8.53 2.79 3.73
CA LEU A 281 9.17 1.65 3.04
C LEU A 281 9.99 0.81 4.04
N GLU A 282 10.82 1.47 4.82
CA GLU A 282 11.68 0.83 5.80
C GLU A 282 10.84 0.18 6.91
N VAL A 283 9.80 0.87 7.39
CA VAL A 283 8.84 0.33 8.35
C VAL A 283 8.14 -0.90 7.78
N TYR A 284 7.67 -0.84 6.52
CA TYR A 284 7.03 -1.98 5.86
C TYR A 284 7.95 -3.22 5.85
N LEU A 285 9.21 -3.04 5.50
CA LEU A 285 10.16 -4.15 5.40
C LEU A 285 10.57 -4.73 6.77
N LEU A 286 10.53 -3.92 7.84
CA LEU A 286 11.03 -4.34 9.15
C LEU A 286 9.93 -4.82 10.11
N HIS A 287 8.70 -4.26 10.05
CA HIS A 287 7.73 -4.38 11.13
C HIS A 287 7.26 -5.81 11.40
N VAL A 288 7.09 -6.66 10.39
CA VAL A 288 6.65 -8.06 10.59
C VAL A 288 7.85 -8.93 10.94
N GLN A 289 8.73 -9.17 9.97
CA GLN A 289 9.74 -10.21 10.05
C GLN A 289 10.83 -9.94 11.12
N PHE A 290 11.17 -8.66 11.34
CA PHE A 290 12.25 -8.30 12.27
C PHE A 290 11.78 -7.80 13.63
N VAL A 291 10.48 -7.47 13.79
CA VAL A 291 9.97 -6.90 15.05
C VAL A 291 8.75 -7.67 15.56
N LEU A 292 7.66 -7.70 14.80
CA LEU A 292 6.38 -8.24 15.30
C LEU A 292 6.48 -9.72 15.66
N LEU A 293 7.06 -10.57 14.80
CA LEU A 293 7.22 -12.00 15.04
C LEU A 293 8.08 -12.30 16.28
N HIS A 294 8.92 -11.35 16.73
CA HIS A 294 9.72 -11.49 17.94
C HIS A 294 8.98 -10.99 19.19
N ILE A 295 7.93 -10.16 19.05
CA ILE A 295 7.13 -9.64 20.17
C ILE A 295 5.92 -10.55 20.44
N GLU A 296 5.27 -11.11 19.42
CA GLU A 296 4.05 -11.91 19.55
C GLU A 296 4.15 -13.10 20.52
N PRO A 297 5.28 -13.82 20.62
CA PRO A 297 5.40 -14.94 21.58
C PRO A 297 5.18 -14.54 23.05
N TYR A 298 5.42 -13.26 23.40
CA TYR A 298 5.21 -12.74 24.76
C TYR A 298 3.73 -12.54 25.12
N ARG A 299 2.80 -12.61 24.17
CA ARG A 299 1.33 -12.51 24.38
C ARG A 299 0.90 -11.27 25.18
N LEU A 300 1.47 -10.13 24.86
CA LEU A 300 1.28 -8.86 25.59
C LEU A 300 -0.08 -8.18 25.36
N GLY A 301 -0.96 -8.80 24.56
CA GLY A 301 -2.22 -8.23 24.12
C GLY A 301 -2.07 -7.26 22.95
N TYR A 302 -3.18 -7.01 22.23
CA TYR A 302 -3.20 -6.33 20.94
C TYR A 302 -2.56 -4.93 20.96
N TRP A 303 -3.01 -4.06 21.89
CA TRP A 303 -2.56 -2.66 21.90
C TRP A 303 -1.10 -2.50 22.33
N LEU A 304 -0.65 -3.28 23.31
CA LEU A 304 0.74 -3.20 23.76
C LEU A 304 1.68 -3.76 22.68
N THR A 305 1.30 -4.86 22.02
CA THR A 305 2.04 -5.40 20.88
C THR A 305 2.14 -4.39 19.73
N PHE A 306 1.02 -3.73 19.38
CA PHE A 306 1.02 -2.66 18.40
C PHE A 306 1.96 -1.51 18.78
N LEU A 307 1.84 -0.98 19.99
CA LEU A 307 2.66 0.15 20.45
C LEU A 307 4.15 -0.19 20.48
N LEU A 308 4.52 -1.37 20.95
CA LEU A 308 5.90 -1.84 20.97
C LEU A 308 6.42 -2.06 19.55
N THR A 309 5.61 -2.64 18.66
CA THR A 309 5.99 -2.79 17.24
C THR A 309 6.31 -1.44 16.61
N VAL A 310 5.46 -0.44 16.80
CA VAL A 310 5.70 0.93 16.30
C VAL A 310 6.94 1.54 16.95
N ALA A 311 7.07 1.46 18.28
CA ALA A 311 8.15 2.08 19.04
C ALA A 311 9.54 1.51 18.68
N ILE A 312 9.62 0.22 18.36
CA ILE A 312 10.88 -0.44 17.99
C ILE A 312 11.16 -0.26 16.50
N THR A 313 10.13 -0.40 15.64
CA THR A 313 10.32 -0.35 14.20
C THR A 313 10.72 1.04 13.71
N LEU A 314 10.16 2.12 14.26
CA LEU A 314 10.45 3.48 13.80
C LEU A 314 11.93 3.88 13.96
N PRO A 315 12.59 3.69 15.11
CA PRO A 315 14.03 3.95 15.25
C PRO A 315 14.88 3.09 14.31
N LEU A 316 14.55 1.80 14.17
CA LEU A 316 15.25 0.90 13.24
C LEU A 316 15.10 1.35 11.78
N ALA A 317 13.89 1.72 11.37
CA ALA A 317 13.63 2.25 10.05
C ALA A 317 14.38 3.56 9.77
N TRP A 318 14.42 4.45 10.76
CA TRP A 318 15.19 5.70 10.66
C TRP A 318 16.69 5.44 10.52
N LEU A 319 17.25 4.53 11.32
CA LEU A 319 18.64 4.14 11.24
C LEU A 319 18.96 3.54 9.86
N LEU A 320 18.16 2.60 9.39
CA LEU A 320 18.30 1.98 8.08
C LEU A 320 18.28 3.03 6.96
N GLN A 321 17.29 3.91 6.95
CA GLN A 321 17.16 4.97 5.95
C GLN A 321 18.36 5.93 5.97
N THR A 322 18.81 6.32 7.17
CA THR A 322 19.93 7.26 7.34
C THR A 322 21.23 6.64 6.82
N THR A 323 21.51 5.39 7.17
CA THR A 323 22.69 4.64 6.73
C THR A 323 22.70 4.49 5.21
N LEU A 324 21.58 4.08 4.61
CA LEU A 324 21.48 3.93 3.16
C LEU A 324 21.56 5.26 2.41
N ASN A 325 20.98 6.33 2.95
CA ASN A 325 21.13 7.66 2.37
C ASN A 325 22.57 8.15 2.39
N TYR A 326 23.32 7.85 3.44
CA TYR A 326 24.75 8.15 3.51
C TYR A 326 25.55 7.35 2.48
N ALA A 327 25.33 6.03 2.40
CA ALA A 327 26.01 5.16 1.46
C ALA A 327 25.71 5.50 -0.02
N THR A 328 24.46 5.90 -0.32
CA THR A 328 24.03 6.18 -1.70
C THR A 328 24.22 7.65 -2.13
N ARG A 329 24.73 8.53 -1.27
CA ARG A 329 24.98 9.95 -1.62
C ARG A 329 25.86 10.14 -2.85
N LYS A 330 26.83 9.24 -3.08
CA LYS A 330 27.74 9.29 -4.23
C LYS A 330 27.11 8.83 -5.55
N ILE A 331 25.93 8.16 -5.50
CA ILE A 331 25.25 7.58 -6.66
C ILE A 331 24.10 8.49 -7.15
N LYS A 332 23.59 9.37 -6.29
CA LYS A 332 22.57 10.38 -6.59
C LYS A 332 23.18 11.64 -7.15
#